data_16b1e1c0470a5120b9c27adadae36b58
#
_entry.id   16b1e1c0470a5120b9c27adadae36b58
#
_cell.length_a   1.000
_cell.length_b   1.000
_cell.length_c   1.000
_cell.angle_alpha   90.00
_cell.angle_beta   90.00
_cell.angle_gamma   90.00
#
_symmetry.space_group_name_H-M   'P 1'
#
loop_
_entity.id
_entity.type
_entity.pdbx_description
1 polymer ?
#
loop_
_entity_poly.entity_id
_entity_poly.type
_entity_poly.pdbx_seq_one_letter_code
_entity_poly.pdbx_strand_id
1 'polypeptide(L)'
;MQGKIRVYCLIFVVGAVGYSSYQAAWASGGEHREFELGDFALETGITLPQARLIYVTHGTLNASKSNAVLLPSWYGGDHHGYDFLIGPGKALDPSRYFIIVTDQFSDGLSSSPSNTAPPFAGPDFPQIAIRDNVAATHRLVTELFGIERLVAVVGFSMGAQQALQWAVSHPAMMEAVVAYCGNAKEYPFGIARLEGAKAAITADAGWNKGYYETPPEIGLKAFARHWAAWGSSQEWWRRELFRLSGAESVEAWIENSEQDWSQDANDLLAQATTWQTHNVGDTGEFSGDLEAALRSIEARVLMMPSETDLYFPPEDAIYESQFIPDVELLQIPTVWGHSAGLGINPEDVTFLNNAIRRFLAVP
;
A
#
# COMPACT_ATOMS: atom_id res chain seq x y z
N MET A 1 48.13 17.78 28.57
CA MET A 1 47.31 18.66 27.70
C MET A 1 46.11 17.85 27.25
N GLN A 2 44.98 18.05 27.93
CA GLN A 2 43.72 17.39 27.59
C GLN A 2 42.90 18.36 26.72
N GLY A 3 42.75 18.05 25.43
CA GLY A 3 41.90 18.78 24.53
C GLY A 3 40.43 18.41 24.72
N LYS A 4 39.63 19.36 25.18
CA LYS A 4 38.16 19.21 25.25
C LYS A 4 37.57 19.42 23.85
N ILE A 5 36.98 18.35 23.28
CA ILE A 5 36.15 18.42 22.09
C ILE A 5 34.79 18.95 22.54
N ARG A 6 34.43 20.15 22.07
CA ARG A 6 33.07 20.69 22.22
C ARG A 6 32.21 20.17 21.05
N VAL A 7 31.26 19.29 21.36
CA VAL A 7 30.20 18.91 20.44
C VAL A 7 29.11 19.98 20.52
N TYR A 8 28.90 20.73 19.44
CA TYR A 8 27.75 21.61 19.32
C TYR A 8 26.55 20.77 18.87
N CYS A 9 25.61 20.57 19.78
CA CYS A 9 24.31 20.01 19.47
C CYS A 9 23.45 21.12 18.87
N LEU A 10 23.24 21.15 17.55
CA LEU A 10 22.20 21.97 16.93
C LEU A 10 20.84 21.29 17.22
N ILE A 11 20.10 21.90 18.14
CA ILE A 11 18.71 21.52 18.37
C ILE A 11 17.89 22.15 17.27
N PHE A 12 17.54 21.37 16.25
CA PHE A 12 16.41 21.71 15.37
C PHE A 12 15.12 21.42 16.14
N VAL A 13 14.39 22.47 16.47
CA VAL A 13 13.01 22.35 16.92
C VAL A 13 12.18 21.94 15.71
N VAL A 14 12.02 20.64 15.50
CA VAL A 14 11.01 20.08 14.60
C VAL A 14 9.71 20.07 15.40
N GLY A 15 8.74 20.87 14.99
CA GLY A 15 7.41 20.89 15.59
C GLY A 15 6.83 19.47 15.56
N ALA A 16 6.29 19.05 16.70
CA ALA A 16 5.60 17.80 16.87
C ALA A 16 4.37 17.75 15.94
N VAL A 17 4.52 17.10 14.79
CA VAL A 17 3.38 16.64 13.98
C VAL A 17 3.11 15.21 14.44
N GLY A 18 2.17 15.06 15.37
CA GLY A 18 1.81 13.76 15.92
C GLY A 18 1.12 12.87 14.87
N TYR A 19 1.17 11.57 15.07
CA TYR A 19 0.42 10.56 14.30
C TYR A 19 -1.08 10.91 14.20
N SER A 20 -1.66 11.54 15.23
CA SER A 20 -3.03 12.04 15.20
C SER A 20 -3.29 13.17 14.21
N SER A 21 -2.25 13.90 13.76
CA SER A 21 -2.38 14.89 12.68
C SER A 21 -2.39 14.24 11.29
N TYR A 22 -1.90 13.01 11.18
CA TYR A 22 -2.01 12.22 9.96
C TYR A 22 -3.48 11.82 9.71
N GLN A 23 -4.18 11.32 10.74
CA GLN A 23 -5.62 11.03 10.65
C GLN A 23 -6.48 12.31 10.52
N ALA A 24 -6.08 13.44 11.10
CA ALA A 24 -6.80 14.71 10.91
C ALA A 24 -6.65 15.26 9.47
N ALA A 25 -5.59 14.89 8.75
CA ALA A 25 -5.44 15.19 7.31
C ALA A 25 -6.39 14.33 6.46
N TRP A 26 -6.78 13.15 6.93
CA TRP A 26 -7.74 12.24 6.27
C TRP A 26 -9.17 12.81 6.27
N ALA A 27 -9.49 13.74 7.16
CA ALA A 27 -10.78 14.41 7.23
C ALA A 27 -10.90 15.64 6.31
N SER A 28 -9.82 16.09 5.64
CA SER A 28 -9.86 17.19 4.66
C SER A 28 -10.03 16.64 3.25
N GLY A 29 -11.13 15.91 2.99
CA GLY A 29 -11.41 15.24 1.75
C GLY A 29 -11.40 16.17 0.53
N GLY A 30 -10.46 15.98 -0.37
CA GLY A 30 -10.71 16.25 -1.78
C GLY A 30 -11.90 15.37 -2.21
N GLU A 31 -12.82 15.89 -3.06
CA GLU A 31 -13.94 15.10 -3.56
C GLU A 31 -13.41 13.86 -4.28
N HIS A 32 -13.49 12.70 -3.64
CA HIS A 32 -13.26 11.43 -4.32
C HIS A 32 -14.39 11.19 -5.34
N ARG A 33 -14.07 10.43 -6.35
CA ARG A 33 -15.00 10.08 -7.43
C ARG A 33 -15.25 8.58 -7.39
N GLU A 34 -16.40 8.19 -7.88
CA GLU A 34 -16.80 6.80 -8.03
C GLU A 34 -16.76 6.41 -9.50
N PHE A 35 -16.20 5.24 -9.80
CA PHE A 35 -16.30 4.58 -11.08
C PHE A 35 -17.17 3.33 -10.92
N GLU A 36 -18.35 3.36 -11.57
CA GLU A 36 -19.27 2.23 -11.58
C GLU A 36 -18.72 1.11 -12.47
N LEU A 37 -18.35 0.00 -11.87
CA LEU A 37 -17.91 -1.20 -12.59
C LEU A 37 -19.10 -2.07 -13.05
N GLY A 38 -20.29 -1.87 -12.46
CA GLY A 38 -21.46 -2.71 -12.69
C GLY A 38 -21.27 -4.13 -12.17
N ASP A 39 -21.75 -5.13 -12.90
CA ASP A 39 -21.52 -6.54 -12.58
C ASP A 39 -20.08 -6.90 -12.90
N PHE A 40 -19.28 -7.13 -11.85
CA PHE A 40 -17.84 -7.38 -11.96
C PHE A 40 -17.53 -8.85 -11.67
N ALA A 41 -17.00 -9.55 -12.68
CA ALA A 41 -16.58 -10.94 -12.53
C ALA A 41 -15.24 -11.03 -11.80
N LEU A 42 -15.21 -11.71 -10.65
CA LEU A 42 -14.02 -11.99 -9.86
C LEU A 42 -13.31 -13.27 -10.33
N GLU A 43 -12.04 -13.41 -10.00
CA GLU A 43 -11.26 -14.63 -10.29
C GLU A 43 -11.85 -15.88 -9.65
N THR A 44 -12.53 -15.74 -8.53
CA THR A 44 -13.28 -16.86 -7.90
C THR A 44 -14.44 -17.38 -8.73
N GLY A 45 -14.79 -16.71 -9.84
CA GLY A 45 -15.97 -16.99 -10.67
C GLY A 45 -17.27 -16.40 -10.12
N ILE A 46 -17.23 -15.71 -8.98
CA ILE A 46 -18.37 -14.98 -8.42
C ILE A 46 -18.49 -13.65 -9.17
N THR A 47 -19.71 -13.22 -9.48
CA THR A 47 -19.97 -11.88 -10.00
C THR A 47 -20.41 -10.98 -8.84
N LEU A 48 -19.63 -9.93 -8.58
CA LEU A 48 -19.97 -8.88 -7.62
C LEU A 48 -20.90 -7.88 -8.30
N PRO A 49 -22.16 -7.79 -7.89
CA PRO A 49 -23.10 -6.88 -8.53
C PRO A 49 -22.83 -5.43 -8.11
N GLN A 50 -23.08 -4.50 -9.03
CA GLN A 50 -22.93 -3.06 -8.75
C GLN A 50 -21.59 -2.70 -8.10
N ALA A 51 -20.52 -3.38 -8.52
CA ALA A 51 -19.18 -3.09 -8.03
C ALA A 51 -18.75 -1.67 -8.39
N ARG A 52 -18.06 -1.01 -7.47
CA ARG A 52 -17.57 0.35 -7.64
C ARG A 52 -16.14 0.49 -7.15
N LEU A 53 -15.42 1.38 -7.81
CA LEU A 53 -14.05 1.76 -7.46
C LEU A 53 -14.00 3.24 -7.12
N ILE A 54 -13.44 3.58 -5.97
CA ILE A 54 -13.20 4.97 -5.57
C ILE A 54 -11.82 5.41 -6.06
N TYR A 55 -11.73 6.65 -6.52
CA TYR A 55 -10.49 7.23 -7.01
C TYR A 55 -10.45 8.75 -6.88
N VAL A 56 -9.25 9.31 -6.90
CA VAL A 56 -9.01 10.74 -7.06
C VAL A 56 -8.03 10.98 -8.22
N THR A 57 -8.01 12.20 -8.75
CA THR A 57 -7.07 12.57 -9.80
C THR A 57 -6.39 13.89 -9.50
N HIS A 58 -5.10 14.01 -9.86
CA HIS A 58 -4.34 15.26 -9.78
C HIS A 58 -3.75 15.58 -11.15
N GLY A 59 -3.64 16.88 -11.46
CA GLY A 59 -3.12 17.33 -12.76
C GLY A 59 -4.13 17.22 -13.90
N THR A 60 -3.63 17.30 -15.12
CA THR A 60 -4.46 17.30 -16.33
C THR A 60 -3.97 16.26 -17.33
N LEU A 61 -4.88 15.39 -17.79
CA LEU A 61 -4.57 14.43 -18.85
C LEU A 61 -4.33 15.19 -20.16
N ASN A 62 -3.17 15.00 -20.78
CA ASN A 62 -2.84 15.64 -22.05
C ASN A 62 -3.64 15.05 -23.22
N ALA A 63 -3.67 15.75 -24.36
CA ALA A 63 -4.46 15.35 -25.52
C ALA A 63 -4.06 13.98 -26.10
N SER A 64 -2.78 13.59 -25.97
CA SER A 64 -2.27 12.27 -26.40
C SER A 64 -2.44 11.19 -25.35
N LYS A 65 -2.97 11.54 -24.14
CA LYS A 65 -3.16 10.62 -23.01
C LYS A 65 -1.88 9.87 -22.56
N SER A 66 -0.73 10.50 -22.77
CA SER A 66 0.60 9.89 -22.58
C SER A 66 1.31 10.31 -21.30
N ASN A 67 0.63 11.01 -20.37
CA ASN A 67 1.22 11.52 -19.12
C ASN A 67 0.58 10.95 -17.86
N ALA A 68 -0.09 9.81 -17.96
CA ALA A 68 -0.82 9.24 -16.83
C ALA A 68 0.07 8.34 -15.97
N VAL A 69 -0.09 8.47 -14.65
CA VAL A 69 0.53 7.62 -13.62
C VAL A 69 -0.57 7.07 -12.71
N LEU A 70 -0.54 5.77 -12.42
CA LEU A 70 -1.49 5.09 -11.54
C LEU A 70 -0.86 4.76 -10.19
N LEU A 71 -1.57 5.03 -9.09
CA LEU A 71 -1.17 4.73 -7.72
C LEU A 71 -2.28 3.93 -7.02
N PRO A 72 -2.19 2.61 -6.94
CA PRO A 72 -3.14 1.80 -6.18
C PRO A 72 -2.88 1.89 -4.68
N SER A 73 -3.94 1.98 -3.85
CA SER A 73 -3.83 1.99 -2.40
C SER A 73 -3.30 0.66 -1.84
N TRP A 74 -3.11 0.59 -0.53
CA TRP A 74 -2.57 -0.58 0.17
C TRP A 74 -3.42 -0.96 1.39
N TYR A 75 -3.00 -1.99 2.11
CA TYR A 75 -3.68 -2.49 3.30
C TYR A 75 -3.90 -1.38 4.35
N GLY A 76 -5.16 -1.07 4.63
CA GLY A 76 -5.54 -0.02 5.57
C GLY A 76 -5.26 1.41 5.11
N GLY A 77 -4.76 1.61 3.89
CA GLY A 77 -4.52 2.93 3.29
C GLY A 77 -5.60 3.32 2.29
N ASP A 78 -5.67 4.61 1.98
CA ASP A 78 -6.57 5.19 1.01
C ASP A 78 -5.82 6.07 -0.01
N HIS A 79 -6.59 6.75 -0.88
CA HIS A 79 -6.08 7.64 -1.92
C HIS A 79 -5.24 8.83 -1.41
N HIS A 80 -5.27 9.17 -0.13
CA HIS A 80 -4.43 10.23 0.47
C HIS A 80 -3.02 9.75 0.86
N GLY A 81 -2.83 8.45 0.97
CA GLY A 81 -1.56 7.89 1.44
C GLY A 81 -0.34 8.28 0.62
N TYR A 82 -0.53 8.71 -0.64
CA TYR A 82 0.54 9.15 -1.53
C TYR A 82 0.76 10.68 -1.57
N ASP A 83 0.04 11.47 -0.79
CA ASP A 83 0.12 12.93 -0.83
C ASP A 83 1.54 13.48 -0.63
N PHE A 84 2.39 12.74 0.09
CA PHE A 84 3.80 13.10 0.29
C PHE A 84 4.65 13.01 -0.99
N LEU A 85 4.22 12.26 -2.00
CA LEU A 85 4.85 12.13 -3.33
C LEU A 85 4.25 13.09 -4.37
N ILE A 86 3.03 13.62 -4.12
CA ILE A 86 2.26 14.40 -5.09
C ILE A 86 2.36 15.89 -4.78
N GLY A 87 2.75 16.70 -5.77
CA GLY A 87 2.79 18.16 -5.65
C GLY A 87 3.92 18.81 -6.42
N PRO A 88 3.91 20.15 -6.49
CA PRO A 88 4.96 20.91 -7.19
C PRO A 88 6.35 20.58 -6.66
N GLY A 89 7.25 20.18 -7.56
CA GLY A 89 8.63 19.82 -7.21
C GLY A 89 8.81 18.48 -6.50
N LYS A 90 7.73 17.72 -6.23
CA LYS A 90 7.79 16.34 -5.73
C LYS A 90 8.01 15.35 -6.89
N ALA A 91 8.09 14.06 -6.57
CA ALA A 91 8.31 13.01 -7.57
C ALA A 91 7.19 12.99 -8.62
N LEU A 92 5.96 13.16 -8.17
CA LEU A 92 4.75 13.15 -8.98
C LEU A 92 4.17 14.57 -9.01
N ASP A 93 4.73 15.41 -9.90
CA ASP A 93 4.30 16.78 -10.07
C ASP A 93 3.08 16.85 -10.99
N PRO A 94 1.91 17.36 -10.49
CA PRO A 94 0.68 17.47 -11.29
C PRO A 94 0.77 18.40 -12.50
N SER A 95 1.81 19.22 -12.58
CA SER A 95 2.08 20.03 -13.79
C SER A 95 2.64 19.18 -14.94
N ARG A 96 3.17 18.01 -14.66
CA ARG A 96 3.76 17.07 -15.63
C ARG A 96 2.89 15.83 -15.84
N TYR A 97 2.30 15.32 -14.78
CA TYR A 97 1.58 14.04 -14.78
C TYR A 97 0.09 14.24 -14.52
N PHE A 98 -0.70 13.41 -15.15
CA PHE A 98 -2.07 13.13 -14.73
C PHE A 98 -2.00 11.91 -13.80
N ILE A 99 -2.23 12.14 -12.51
CA ILE A 99 -2.05 11.15 -11.47
C ILE A 99 -3.42 10.61 -11.09
N ILE A 100 -3.58 9.29 -11.13
CA ILE A 100 -4.78 8.56 -10.74
C ILE A 100 -4.43 7.78 -9.48
N VAL A 101 -5.10 8.05 -8.36
CA VAL A 101 -4.95 7.29 -7.12
C VAL A 101 -6.24 6.54 -6.87
N THR A 102 -6.17 5.24 -6.64
CA THR A 102 -7.35 4.37 -6.51
C THR A 102 -7.39 3.69 -5.16
N ASP A 103 -8.60 3.52 -4.63
CA ASP A 103 -8.87 2.74 -3.44
C ASP A 103 -9.19 1.29 -3.83
N GLN A 104 -8.53 0.33 -3.21
CA GLN A 104 -8.72 -1.09 -3.55
C GLN A 104 -10.07 -1.62 -3.04
N PHE A 105 -10.53 -2.75 -3.55
CA PHE A 105 -11.64 -3.47 -2.95
C PHE A 105 -11.36 -3.85 -1.48
N SER A 106 -12.41 -3.86 -0.68
CA SER A 106 -12.36 -4.19 0.75
C SER A 106 -11.72 -3.14 1.67
N ASP A 107 -11.45 -1.92 1.20
CA ASP A 107 -10.89 -0.85 2.02
C ASP A 107 -11.94 -0.01 2.77
N GLY A 108 -13.22 -0.28 2.57
CA GLY A 108 -14.34 0.45 3.16
C GLY A 108 -14.86 1.61 2.28
N LEU A 109 -14.13 2.02 1.24
CA LEU A 109 -14.51 3.07 0.30
C LEU A 109 -15.00 2.48 -1.04
N SER A 110 -14.16 1.74 -1.75
CA SER A 110 -14.56 0.89 -2.88
C SER A 110 -15.47 -0.24 -2.40
N SER A 111 -16.01 -1.07 -3.27
CA SER A 111 -16.84 -2.20 -2.86
C SER A 111 -16.16 -3.05 -1.81
N SER A 112 -16.80 -3.18 -0.66
CA SER A 112 -16.24 -3.76 0.57
C SER A 112 -17.28 -4.56 1.33
N PRO A 113 -16.88 -5.47 2.22
CA PRO A 113 -17.78 -6.14 3.15
C PRO A 113 -18.75 -5.21 3.86
N SER A 114 -18.24 -4.07 4.36
CA SER A 114 -19.01 -3.11 5.17
C SER A 114 -20.03 -2.28 4.37
N ASN A 115 -19.88 -2.17 3.04
CA ASN A 115 -20.70 -1.28 2.22
C ASN A 115 -21.42 -1.96 1.04
N THR A 116 -21.31 -3.28 0.93
CA THR A 116 -22.00 -4.06 -0.11
C THR A 116 -23.32 -4.62 0.44
N ALA A 117 -24.36 -4.61 -0.41
CA ALA A 117 -25.67 -5.12 -0.03
C ALA A 117 -25.71 -6.66 0.00
N PRO A 118 -26.63 -7.28 0.79
CA PRO A 118 -26.87 -8.72 0.66
C PRO A 118 -27.15 -9.16 -0.78
N PRO A 119 -26.69 -10.33 -1.23
CA PRO A 119 -26.19 -11.44 -0.38
C PRO A 119 -24.69 -11.33 -0.05
N PHE A 120 -23.98 -10.31 -0.44
CA PHE A 120 -22.52 -10.16 -0.30
C PHE A 120 -22.11 -9.16 0.80
N ALA A 121 -22.95 -8.93 1.81
CA ALA A 121 -22.65 -8.04 2.93
C ALA A 121 -21.81 -8.75 4.01
N GLY A 122 -20.92 -8.02 4.65
CA GLY A 122 -20.14 -8.51 5.80
C GLY A 122 -19.30 -9.73 5.48
N PRO A 123 -19.41 -10.83 6.26
CA PRO A 123 -18.60 -12.03 6.07
C PRO A 123 -18.94 -12.82 4.79
N ASP A 124 -20.06 -12.52 4.15
CA ASP A 124 -20.46 -13.16 2.89
C ASP A 124 -19.85 -12.46 1.65
N PHE A 125 -19.07 -11.40 1.85
CA PHE A 125 -18.35 -10.72 0.78
C PHE A 125 -17.37 -11.70 0.12
N PRO A 126 -17.34 -11.77 -1.22
CA PRO A 126 -16.48 -12.72 -1.91
C PRO A 126 -15.00 -12.39 -1.70
N GLN A 127 -14.16 -13.42 -1.70
CA GLN A 127 -12.72 -13.23 -1.65
C GLN A 127 -12.25 -12.48 -2.89
N ILE A 128 -11.47 -11.42 -2.66
CA ILE A 128 -10.82 -10.61 -3.69
C ILE A 128 -9.37 -11.07 -3.85
N ALA A 129 -8.90 -11.14 -5.08
CA ALA A 129 -7.48 -11.29 -5.40
C ALA A 129 -6.87 -9.93 -5.77
N ILE A 130 -5.54 -9.79 -5.65
CA ILE A 130 -4.83 -8.61 -6.19
C ILE A 130 -5.14 -8.41 -7.69
N ARG A 131 -5.30 -9.50 -8.44
CA ARG A 131 -5.67 -9.44 -9.87
C ARG A 131 -7.05 -8.85 -10.11
N ASP A 132 -8.00 -9.03 -9.19
CA ASP A 132 -9.31 -8.37 -9.27
C ASP A 132 -9.17 -6.86 -9.13
N ASN A 133 -8.33 -6.38 -8.20
CA ASN A 133 -8.02 -4.95 -8.07
C ASN A 133 -7.33 -4.40 -9.33
N VAL A 134 -6.39 -5.16 -9.89
CA VAL A 134 -5.73 -4.80 -11.16
C VAL A 134 -6.75 -4.75 -12.31
N ALA A 135 -7.65 -5.71 -12.43
CA ALA A 135 -8.69 -5.74 -13.46
C ALA A 135 -9.66 -4.55 -13.31
N ALA A 136 -10.05 -4.18 -12.08
CA ALA A 136 -10.91 -3.04 -11.80
C ALA A 136 -10.22 -1.72 -12.18
N THR A 137 -8.96 -1.52 -11.78
CA THR A 137 -8.20 -0.33 -12.12
C THR A 137 -7.84 -0.27 -13.61
N HIS A 138 -7.64 -1.41 -14.28
CA HIS A 138 -7.47 -1.48 -15.73
C HIS A 138 -8.72 -0.95 -16.46
N ARG A 139 -9.92 -1.35 -16.04
CA ARG A 139 -11.17 -0.81 -16.59
C ARG A 139 -11.30 0.70 -16.37
N LEU A 140 -10.96 1.20 -15.17
CA LEU A 140 -10.92 2.64 -14.89
C LEU A 140 -10.01 3.38 -15.88
N VAL A 141 -8.79 2.89 -16.06
CA VAL A 141 -7.77 3.51 -16.92
C VAL A 141 -8.20 3.50 -18.40
N THR A 142 -8.75 2.38 -18.87
CA THR A 142 -9.07 2.19 -20.29
C THR A 142 -10.47 2.68 -20.66
N GLU A 143 -11.50 2.36 -19.86
CA GLU A 143 -12.89 2.68 -20.19
C GLU A 143 -13.24 4.14 -19.87
N LEU A 144 -12.83 4.64 -18.67
CA LEU A 144 -13.18 6.01 -18.27
C LEU A 144 -12.24 7.04 -18.89
N PHE A 145 -10.92 6.81 -18.81
CA PHE A 145 -9.93 7.77 -19.29
C PHE A 145 -9.48 7.52 -20.73
N GLY A 146 -9.70 6.32 -21.26
CA GLY A 146 -9.27 5.90 -22.59
C GLY A 146 -7.74 5.97 -22.75
N ILE A 147 -7.00 5.64 -21.67
CA ILE A 147 -5.55 5.60 -21.65
C ILE A 147 -5.11 4.21 -22.14
N GLU A 148 -4.27 4.18 -23.17
CA GLU A 148 -3.72 2.95 -23.74
C GLU A 148 -2.40 2.55 -23.10
N ARG A 149 -1.64 3.53 -22.56
CA ARG A 149 -0.34 3.28 -21.91
C ARG A 149 -0.08 4.29 -20.81
N LEU A 150 0.30 3.78 -19.64
CA LEU A 150 0.71 4.56 -18.48
C LEU A 150 2.20 4.90 -18.56
N VAL A 151 2.58 6.07 -18.06
CA VAL A 151 3.99 6.39 -17.79
C VAL A 151 4.53 5.46 -16.72
N ALA A 152 3.75 5.25 -15.65
CA ALA A 152 4.13 4.33 -14.59
C ALA A 152 2.92 3.84 -13.78
N VAL A 153 3.11 2.69 -13.13
CA VAL A 153 2.34 2.28 -11.96
C VAL A 153 3.28 2.36 -10.75
N VAL A 154 2.88 3.13 -9.71
CA VAL A 154 3.69 3.39 -8.52
C VAL A 154 2.96 2.85 -7.31
N GLY A 155 3.55 1.93 -6.58
CA GLY A 155 2.89 1.26 -5.45
C GLY A 155 3.77 1.12 -4.21
N PHE A 156 3.12 1.29 -3.05
CA PHE A 156 3.65 1.01 -1.73
C PHE A 156 3.01 -0.25 -1.16
N SER A 157 3.78 -1.09 -0.46
CA SER A 157 3.23 -2.23 0.28
C SER A 157 2.35 -3.13 -0.61
N MET A 158 1.10 -3.35 -0.26
CA MET A 158 0.12 -4.05 -1.08
C MET A 158 -0.15 -3.33 -2.42
N GLY A 159 0.03 -1.99 -2.48
CA GLY A 159 0.04 -1.24 -3.73
C GLY A 159 1.24 -1.59 -4.62
N ALA A 160 2.40 -1.97 -4.04
CA ALA A 160 3.53 -2.49 -4.79
C ALA A 160 3.23 -3.89 -5.37
N GLN A 161 2.52 -4.73 -4.60
CA GLN A 161 2.00 -6.00 -5.13
C GLN A 161 1.10 -5.78 -6.34
N GLN A 162 0.20 -4.78 -6.26
CA GLN A 162 -0.65 -4.40 -7.39
C GLN A 162 0.16 -3.87 -8.58
N ALA A 163 1.19 -3.05 -8.33
CA ALA A 163 2.05 -2.50 -9.40
C ALA A 163 2.82 -3.60 -10.16
N LEU A 164 3.39 -4.56 -9.44
CA LEU A 164 4.06 -5.72 -10.04
C LEU A 164 3.05 -6.64 -10.75
N GLN A 165 1.86 -6.83 -10.18
CA GLN A 165 0.78 -7.58 -10.84
C GLN A 165 0.32 -6.91 -12.14
N TRP A 166 0.23 -5.58 -12.17
CA TRP A 166 -0.06 -4.81 -13.39
C TRP A 166 0.95 -5.13 -14.50
N ALA A 167 2.26 -5.15 -14.16
CA ALA A 167 3.30 -5.44 -15.13
C ALA A 167 3.22 -6.87 -15.70
N VAL A 168 2.76 -7.83 -14.89
CA VAL A 168 2.56 -9.22 -15.34
C VAL A 168 1.25 -9.38 -16.11
N SER A 169 0.15 -8.77 -15.63
CA SER A 169 -1.17 -8.93 -16.28
C SER A 169 -1.31 -8.11 -17.57
N HIS A 170 -0.62 -6.97 -17.67
CA HIS A 170 -0.76 -6.02 -18.78
C HIS A 170 0.61 -5.47 -19.22
N PRO A 171 1.56 -6.33 -19.66
CA PRO A 171 2.96 -5.95 -19.86
C PRO A 171 3.17 -4.77 -20.81
N ALA A 172 2.34 -4.63 -21.86
CA ALA A 172 2.45 -3.55 -22.84
C ALA A 172 1.84 -2.22 -22.38
N MET A 173 1.13 -2.18 -21.23
CA MET A 173 0.33 -1.03 -20.82
C MET A 173 1.06 0.01 -19.97
N MET A 174 2.34 -0.18 -19.65
CA MET A 174 3.11 0.81 -18.91
C MET A 174 4.56 0.86 -19.36
N GLU A 175 5.21 2.01 -19.14
CA GLU A 175 6.64 2.18 -19.42
C GLU A 175 7.49 1.81 -18.22
N ALA A 176 6.97 2.05 -17.01
CA ALA A 176 7.69 1.83 -15.78
C ALA A 176 6.80 1.31 -14.65
N VAL A 177 7.43 0.61 -13.71
CA VAL A 177 6.86 0.22 -12.42
C VAL A 177 7.77 0.74 -11.31
N VAL A 178 7.17 1.30 -10.27
CA VAL A 178 7.87 1.61 -9.02
C VAL A 178 7.18 0.81 -7.91
N ALA A 179 7.89 -0.14 -7.34
CA ALA A 179 7.42 -0.98 -6.25
C ALA A 179 8.30 -0.75 -5.01
N TYR A 180 7.73 -0.16 -3.94
CA TYR A 180 8.51 0.07 -2.73
C TYR A 180 7.86 -0.53 -1.49
N CYS A 181 8.68 -1.09 -0.62
CA CYS A 181 8.28 -1.84 0.58
C CYS A 181 7.21 -2.91 0.26
N GLY A 182 7.39 -3.68 -0.82
CA GLY A 182 6.46 -4.74 -1.24
C GLY A 182 7.09 -5.65 -2.28
N ASN A 183 6.53 -6.84 -2.45
CA ASN A 183 7.04 -7.95 -3.25
C ASN A 183 5.99 -8.46 -4.24
N ALA A 184 6.41 -9.25 -5.23
CA ALA A 184 5.53 -9.86 -6.23
C ALA A 184 4.73 -11.06 -5.68
N LYS A 185 5.10 -11.56 -4.51
CA LYS A 185 4.45 -12.70 -3.82
C LYS A 185 4.46 -12.49 -2.32
N GLU A 186 3.40 -12.94 -1.63
CA GLU A 186 3.47 -13.06 -0.18
C GLU A 186 4.18 -14.35 0.22
N TYR A 187 5.20 -14.23 1.05
CA TYR A 187 6.06 -15.33 1.49
C TYR A 187 5.56 -15.94 2.81
N PRO A 188 5.98 -17.18 3.15
CA PRO A 188 5.50 -17.89 4.34
C PRO A 188 5.64 -17.12 5.66
N PHE A 189 6.66 -16.27 5.79
CA PHE A 189 6.86 -15.43 6.96
C PHE A 189 5.71 -14.41 7.12
N GLY A 190 5.38 -13.68 6.06
CA GLY A 190 4.28 -12.74 6.05
C GLY A 190 2.92 -13.42 6.20
N ILE A 191 2.72 -14.59 5.55
CA ILE A 191 1.52 -15.42 5.73
C ILE A 191 1.31 -15.75 7.21
N ALA A 192 2.35 -16.21 7.92
CA ALA A 192 2.27 -16.56 9.34
C ALA A 192 1.95 -15.33 10.22
N ARG A 193 2.52 -14.18 9.91
CA ARG A 193 2.25 -12.90 10.59
C ARG A 193 0.80 -12.46 10.40
N LEU A 194 0.28 -12.53 9.16
CA LEU A 194 -1.10 -12.18 8.83
C LEU A 194 -2.11 -13.12 9.51
N GLU A 195 -1.80 -14.42 9.64
CA GLU A 195 -2.62 -15.35 10.43
C GLU A 195 -2.72 -14.91 11.90
N GLY A 196 -1.63 -14.47 12.50
CA GLY A 196 -1.64 -13.94 13.86
C GLY A 196 -2.50 -12.68 13.99
N ALA A 197 -2.43 -11.78 13.03
CA ALA A 197 -3.25 -10.56 12.99
C ALA A 197 -4.74 -10.88 12.84
N LYS A 198 -5.11 -11.76 11.91
CA LYS A 198 -6.50 -12.21 11.72
C LYS A 198 -7.04 -12.91 12.96
N ALA A 199 -6.22 -13.74 13.61
CA ALA A 199 -6.59 -14.44 14.83
C ALA A 199 -6.92 -13.48 15.98
N ALA A 200 -6.28 -12.32 16.06
CA ALA A 200 -6.57 -11.31 17.09
C ALA A 200 -8.02 -10.81 16.99
N ILE A 201 -8.51 -10.52 15.79
CA ILE A 201 -9.91 -10.11 15.57
C ILE A 201 -10.87 -11.28 15.83
N THR A 202 -10.59 -12.44 15.24
CA THR A 202 -11.52 -13.57 15.25
C THR A 202 -11.63 -14.28 16.59
N ALA A 203 -10.70 -14.03 17.54
CA ALA A 203 -10.76 -14.52 18.90
C ALA A 203 -11.73 -13.71 19.80
N ASP A 204 -12.19 -12.55 19.37
CA ASP A 204 -13.20 -11.78 20.11
C ASP A 204 -14.55 -12.53 20.13
N ALA A 205 -15.14 -12.66 21.30
CA ALA A 205 -16.46 -13.27 21.44
C ALA A 205 -17.55 -12.50 20.66
N GLY A 206 -17.39 -11.19 20.51
CA GLY A 206 -18.27 -10.33 19.70
C GLY A 206 -18.13 -10.51 18.21
N TRP A 207 -17.06 -11.14 17.73
CA TRP A 207 -16.81 -11.36 16.30
C TRP A 207 -17.91 -12.16 15.60
N ASN A 208 -18.51 -13.17 16.28
CA ASN A 208 -19.63 -13.95 15.79
C ASN A 208 -19.48 -14.41 14.31
N LYS A 209 -18.30 -14.89 13.93
CA LYS A 209 -17.98 -15.29 12.54
C LYS A 209 -18.17 -14.18 11.48
N GLY A 210 -18.07 -12.93 11.91
CA GLY A 210 -18.26 -11.75 11.05
C GLY A 210 -19.69 -11.22 11.01
N TYR A 211 -20.67 -11.89 11.62
CA TYR A 211 -22.06 -11.43 11.71
C TYR A 211 -22.27 -10.67 13.02
N TYR A 212 -21.60 -9.54 13.20
CA TYR A 212 -21.75 -8.68 14.38
C TYR A 212 -22.63 -7.46 14.05
N GLU A 213 -23.40 -7.03 15.04
CA GLU A 213 -24.15 -5.76 14.98
C GLU A 213 -23.32 -4.60 15.58
N THR A 214 -22.42 -4.94 16.50
CA THR A 214 -21.47 -4.00 17.13
C THR A 214 -20.07 -4.49 16.85
N PRO A 215 -19.16 -3.60 16.43
CA PRO A 215 -17.78 -3.99 16.12
C PRO A 215 -17.11 -4.79 17.24
N PRO A 216 -16.28 -5.80 16.92
CA PRO A 216 -15.55 -6.60 17.91
C PRO A 216 -14.37 -5.79 18.49
N GLU A 217 -14.66 -4.83 19.39
CA GLU A 217 -13.70 -3.84 19.88
C GLU A 217 -12.47 -4.45 20.57
N ILE A 218 -12.63 -5.55 21.30
CA ILE A 218 -11.51 -6.21 21.98
C ILE A 218 -10.58 -6.81 20.93
N GLY A 219 -11.14 -7.46 19.92
CA GLY A 219 -10.39 -8.03 18.79
C GLY A 219 -9.67 -6.98 17.97
N LEU A 220 -10.34 -5.86 17.66
CA LEU A 220 -9.74 -4.73 16.94
C LEU A 220 -8.58 -4.10 17.72
N LYS A 221 -8.72 -3.91 19.04
CA LYS A 221 -7.62 -3.44 19.89
C LYS A 221 -6.45 -4.44 19.94
N ALA A 222 -6.76 -5.74 20.04
CA ALA A 222 -5.72 -6.79 20.01
C ALA A 222 -5.00 -6.83 18.67
N PHE A 223 -5.72 -6.62 17.58
CA PHE A 223 -5.17 -6.50 16.23
C PHE A 223 -4.23 -5.28 16.11
N ALA A 224 -4.66 -4.10 16.58
CA ALA A 224 -3.83 -2.90 16.60
C ALA A 224 -2.53 -3.10 17.40
N ARG A 225 -2.62 -3.72 18.57
CA ARG A 225 -1.45 -4.07 19.39
C ARG A 225 -0.53 -5.07 18.71
N HIS A 226 -1.08 -6.03 17.97
CA HIS A 226 -0.27 -6.95 17.17
C HIS A 226 0.54 -6.17 16.13
N TRP A 227 -0.09 -5.25 15.40
CA TRP A 227 0.57 -4.46 14.37
C TRP A 227 1.58 -3.45 14.91
N ALA A 228 1.37 -2.91 16.11
CA ALA A 228 2.19 -1.85 16.71
C ALA A 228 3.70 -2.13 16.69
N ALA A 229 4.10 -3.41 16.82
CA ALA A 229 5.50 -3.81 16.86
C ALA A 229 6.12 -4.09 15.47
N TRP A 230 5.30 -4.33 14.44
CA TRP A 230 5.80 -4.83 13.15
C TRP A 230 6.13 -3.74 12.14
N GLY A 231 5.52 -2.56 12.24
CA GLY A 231 5.70 -1.46 11.27
C GLY A 231 7.10 -0.85 11.28
N SER A 232 7.85 -1.00 12.37
CA SER A 232 9.17 -0.43 12.56
C SER A 232 10.21 -1.47 12.99
N SER A 233 11.48 -1.19 12.74
CA SER A 233 12.57 -2.12 13.04
C SER A 233 12.88 -2.24 14.54
N GLN A 234 13.59 -3.29 14.92
CA GLN A 234 14.10 -3.45 16.28
C GLN A 234 15.02 -2.29 16.71
N GLU A 235 15.80 -1.73 15.78
CA GLU A 235 16.68 -0.59 16.06
C GLU A 235 15.87 0.69 16.29
N TRP A 236 14.78 0.90 15.57
CA TRP A 236 13.83 1.99 15.80
C TRP A 236 13.30 1.95 17.24
N TRP A 237 12.89 0.77 17.72
CA TRP A 237 12.43 0.55 19.09
C TRP A 237 13.55 0.80 20.12
N ARG A 238 14.77 0.31 19.87
CA ARG A 238 15.92 0.50 20.77
C ARG A 238 16.28 1.97 20.92
N ARG A 239 16.13 2.76 19.85
CA ARG A 239 16.36 4.22 19.86
C ARG A 239 15.18 5.01 20.40
N GLU A 240 14.10 4.36 20.79
CA GLU A 240 12.85 4.99 21.27
C GLU A 240 12.30 6.05 20.29
N LEU A 241 12.39 5.79 18.97
CA LEU A 241 11.96 6.75 17.95
C LEU A 241 10.44 7.00 17.95
N PHE A 242 9.65 6.18 18.65
CA PHE A 242 8.24 6.46 18.94
C PHE A 242 8.04 7.80 19.67
N ARG A 243 9.05 8.29 20.36
CA ARG A 243 9.00 9.61 21.02
C ARG A 243 8.90 10.77 20.01
N LEU A 244 9.35 10.57 18.77
CA LEU A 244 9.22 11.58 17.70
C LEU A 244 7.76 11.79 17.28
N SER A 245 6.88 10.81 17.51
CA SER A 245 5.44 10.94 17.30
C SER A 245 4.68 11.45 18.52
N GLY A 246 5.40 11.84 19.60
CA GLY A 246 4.82 12.40 20.82
C GLY A 246 4.43 11.39 21.89
N ALA A 247 4.69 10.09 21.68
CA ALA A 247 4.45 9.08 22.71
C ALA A 247 5.54 9.12 23.80
N GLU A 248 5.13 9.29 25.05
CA GLU A 248 6.07 9.41 26.17
C GLU A 248 6.62 8.05 26.65
N SER A 249 5.94 6.96 26.36
CA SER A 249 6.32 5.59 26.69
C SER A 249 5.89 4.59 25.64
N VAL A 250 6.33 3.34 25.75
CA VAL A 250 5.89 2.22 24.88
C VAL A 250 4.40 1.97 25.06
N GLU A 251 3.90 2.05 26.30
CA GLU A 251 2.47 1.89 26.61
C GLU A 251 1.64 2.95 25.91
N ALA A 252 2.07 4.22 25.98
CA ALA A 252 1.39 5.33 25.30
C ALA A 252 1.41 5.15 23.76
N TRP A 253 2.51 4.64 23.20
CA TRP A 253 2.59 4.29 21.77
C TRP A 253 1.57 3.22 21.39
N ILE A 254 1.49 2.13 22.18
CA ILE A 254 0.54 1.04 21.93
C ILE A 254 -0.92 1.53 22.07
N GLU A 255 -1.23 2.34 23.08
CA GLU A 255 -2.56 2.92 23.25
C GLU A 255 -2.96 3.84 22.09
N ASN A 256 -2.01 4.63 21.58
CA ASN A 256 -2.25 5.49 20.42
C ASN A 256 -2.51 4.62 19.17
N SER A 257 -1.77 3.54 18.96
CA SER A 257 -1.93 2.66 17.81
C SER A 257 -3.29 1.93 17.80
N GLU A 258 -3.97 1.79 18.92
CA GLU A 258 -5.35 1.26 18.95
C GLU A 258 -6.36 2.16 18.22
N GLN A 259 -6.05 3.45 18.06
CA GLN A 259 -6.90 4.41 17.36
C GLN A 259 -6.65 4.44 15.85
N ASP A 260 -5.53 3.88 15.40
CA ASP A 260 -5.15 3.88 13.98
C ASP A 260 -5.96 2.87 13.15
N TRP A 261 -6.63 1.91 13.79
CA TRP A 261 -7.39 0.85 13.13
C TRP A 261 -8.89 1.01 13.45
N SER A 262 -9.53 1.95 12.76
CA SER A 262 -10.96 2.24 12.90
C SER A 262 -11.83 1.62 11.80
N GLN A 263 -11.23 0.89 10.86
CA GLN A 263 -11.95 0.23 9.78
C GLN A 263 -12.82 -0.91 10.30
N ASP A 264 -13.79 -1.31 9.49
CA ASP A 264 -14.63 -2.47 9.76
C ASP A 264 -13.79 -3.77 9.83
N ALA A 265 -14.12 -4.64 10.78
CA ALA A 265 -13.33 -5.85 11.01
C ALA A 265 -13.38 -6.83 9.81
N ASN A 266 -14.52 -6.93 9.11
CA ASN A 266 -14.63 -7.74 7.90
C ASN A 266 -13.78 -7.16 6.76
N ASP A 267 -13.72 -5.82 6.62
CA ASP A 267 -12.90 -5.15 5.62
C ASP A 267 -11.41 -5.45 5.88
N LEU A 268 -10.95 -5.31 7.13
CA LEU A 268 -9.57 -5.63 7.51
C LEU A 268 -9.21 -7.10 7.23
N LEU A 269 -10.11 -8.03 7.52
CA LEU A 269 -9.87 -9.45 7.29
C LEU A 269 -9.89 -9.82 5.80
N ALA A 270 -10.78 -9.20 5.02
CA ALA A 270 -10.84 -9.39 3.58
C ALA A 270 -9.56 -8.88 2.89
N GLN A 271 -9.11 -7.66 3.22
CA GLN A 271 -7.84 -7.14 2.71
C GLN A 271 -6.64 -8.00 3.13
N ALA A 272 -6.59 -8.45 4.40
CA ALA A 272 -5.52 -9.32 4.89
C ALA A 272 -5.47 -10.64 4.10
N THR A 273 -6.62 -11.20 3.75
CA THR A 273 -6.71 -12.42 2.95
C THR A 273 -6.26 -12.16 1.50
N THR A 274 -6.67 -11.04 0.90
CA THR A 274 -6.21 -10.61 -0.43
C THR A 274 -4.68 -10.47 -0.47
N TRP A 275 -4.09 -9.86 0.54
CA TRP A 275 -2.63 -9.74 0.68
C TRP A 275 -1.97 -11.11 0.80
N GLN A 276 -2.46 -11.94 1.75
CA GLN A 276 -1.88 -13.23 2.12
C GLN A 276 -1.82 -14.23 0.97
N THR A 277 -2.78 -14.15 0.05
CA THR A 277 -2.90 -15.11 -1.06
C THR A 277 -2.22 -14.63 -2.34
N HIS A 278 -1.54 -13.47 -2.32
CA HIS A 278 -0.94 -12.91 -3.53
C HIS A 278 0.29 -13.65 -4.02
N ASN A 279 0.31 -13.92 -5.33
CA ASN A 279 1.45 -14.40 -6.10
C ASN A 279 1.23 -14.03 -7.57
N VAL A 280 2.10 -13.21 -8.15
CA VAL A 280 2.00 -12.87 -9.59
C VAL A 280 2.12 -14.10 -10.49
N GLY A 281 2.79 -15.17 -10.03
CA GLY A 281 2.90 -16.44 -10.71
C GLY A 281 1.56 -17.16 -10.90
N ASP A 282 0.51 -16.82 -10.14
CA ASP A 282 -0.83 -17.40 -10.30
C ASP A 282 -1.59 -16.78 -11.49
N THR A 283 -1.00 -15.81 -12.19
CA THR A 283 -1.57 -15.26 -13.42
C THR A 283 -1.61 -16.33 -14.50
N GLY A 284 -2.80 -16.68 -14.94
CA GLY A 284 -3.22 -17.64 -15.93
C GLY A 284 -2.15 -18.58 -16.53
N GLU A 285 -1.32 -18.06 -17.40
CA GLU A 285 -0.32 -18.82 -18.18
C GLU A 285 0.87 -19.32 -17.36
N PHE A 286 1.15 -18.72 -16.19
CA PHE A 286 2.33 -19.08 -15.39
C PHE A 286 2.07 -20.21 -14.37
N SER A 287 0.81 -20.53 -14.07
CA SER A 287 0.44 -21.70 -13.24
C SER A 287 1.18 -21.80 -11.89
N GLY A 288 1.42 -20.66 -11.21
CA GLY A 288 2.13 -20.56 -9.92
C GLY A 288 3.63 -20.30 -10.02
N ASP A 289 4.20 -20.27 -11.24
CA ASP A 289 5.63 -20.01 -11.46
C ASP A 289 5.95 -18.52 -11.35
N LEU A 290 6.39 -18.12 -10.15
CA LEU A 290 6.79 -16.74 -9.85
C LEU A 290 7.91 -16.24 -10.77
N GLU A 291 8.95 -17.08 -11.00
CA GLU A 291 10.11 -16.67 -11.78
C GLU A 291 9.76 -16.46 -13.25
N ALA A 292 8.90 -17.33 -13.81
CA ALA A 292 8.42 -17.17 -15.18
C ALA A 292 7.58 -15.90 -15.34
N ALA A 293 6.71 -15.60 -14.36
CA ALA A 293 5.92 -14.38 -14.35
C ALA A 293 6.79 -13.12 -14.26
N LEU A 294 7.81 -13.11 -13.41
CA LEU A 294 8.74 -11.97 -13.30
C LEU A 294 9.56 -11.76 -14.58
N ARG A 295 9.97 -12.84 -15.26
CA ARG A 295 10.68 -12.74 -16.55
C ARG A 295 9.82 -12.19 -17.68
N SER A 296 8.50 -12.21 -17.56
CA SER A 296 7.57 -11.68 -18.56
C SER A 296 7.39 -10.16 -18.48
N ILE A 297 7.90 -9.51 -17.45
CA ILE A 297 7.75 -8.06 -17.27
C ILE A 297 8.55 -7.33 -18.36
N GLU A 298 7.87 -6.49 -19.15
CA GLU A 298 8.46 -5.67 -20.21
C GLU A 298 8.82 -4.25 -19.75
N ALA A 299 8.15 -3.76 -18.72
CA ALA A 299 8.37 -2.42 -18.16
C ALA A 299 9.70 -2.34 -17.42
N ARG A 300 10.31 -1.14 -17.39
CA ARG A 300 11.41 -0.86 -16.46
C ARG A 300 10.88 -0.88 -15.02
N VAL A 301 11.57 -1.53 -14.11
CA VAL A 301 11.15 -1.68 -12.72
C VAL A 301 12.14 -1.01 -11.77
N LEU A 302 11.64 -0.16 -10.87
CA LEU A 302 12.37 0.30 -9.69
C LEU A 302 11.82 -0.43 -8.47
N MET A 303 12.62 -1.32 -7.90
CA MET A 303 12.30 -1.98 -6.62
C MET A 303 13.04 -1.28 -5.47
N MET A 304 12.28 -0.82 -4.47
CA MET A 304 12.87 -0.14 -3.31
C MET A 304 12.41 -0.80 -2.00
N PRO A 305 13.00 -1.94 -1.61
CA PRO A 305 12.76 -2.50 -0.27
C PRO A 305 13.38 -1.61 0.80
N SER A 306 12.74 -1.51 1.97
CA SER A 306 13.37 -0.91 3.14
C SER A 306 14.34 -1.92 3.78
N GLU A 307 15.56 -1.48 4.14
CA GLU A 307 16.60 -2.35 4.73
C GLU A 307 16.13 -3.10 5.98
N THR A 308 15.15 -2.58 6.67
CA THR A 308 14.71 -3.11 7.97
C THR A 308 13.22 -3.45 8.00
N ASP A 309 12.61 -3.64 6.85
CA ASP A 309 11.20 -4.00 6.72
C ASP A 309 10.94 -5.40 7.32
N LEU A 310 9.93 -5.49 8.19
CA LEU A 310 9.47 -6.74 8.79
C LEU A 310 8.18 -7.26 8.15
N TYR A 311 7.56 -6.48 7.27
CA TYR A 311 6.40 -6.92 6.49
C TYR A 311 6.84 -7.61 5.22
N PHE A 312 7.73 -6.95 4.49
CA PHE A 312 8.35 -7.42 3.27
C PHE A 312 9.87 -7.39 3.44
N PRO A 313 10.46 -8.47 3.99
CA PRO A 313 11.91 -8.54 4.17
C PRO A 313 12.66 -8.24 2.88
N PRO A 314 13.72 -7.42 2.92
CA PRO A 314 14.43 -7.00 1.71
C PRO A 314 15.04 -8.16 0.93
N GLU A 315 15.32 -9.28 1.57
CA GLU A 315 15.83 -10.50 0.94
C GLU A 315 14.90 -11.06 -0.12
N ASP A 316 13.58 -10.94 0.08
CA ASP A 316 12.58 -11.41 -0.88
C ASP A 316 12.60 -10.53 -2.15
N ALA A 317 12.67 -9.20 -2.00
CA ALA A 317 12.82 -8.29 -3.14
C ALA A 317 14.16 -8.47 -3.88
N ILE A 318 15.25 -8.74 -3.14
CA ILE A 318 16.56 -9.07 -3.72
C ILE A 318 16.47 -10.37 -4.54
N TYR A 319 15.76 -11.38 -4.04
CA TYR A 319 15.53 -12.61 -4.78
C TYR A 319 14.72 -12.37 -6.06
N GLU A 320 13.58 -11.69 -5.96
CA GLU A 320 12.66 -11.42 -7.08
C GLU A 320 13.33 -10.57 -8.17
N SER A 321 14.15 -9.58 -7.80
CA SER A 321 14.85 -8.72 -8.75
C SER A 321 15.76 -9.47 -9.70
N GLN A 322 16.22 -10.68 -9.36
CA GLN A 322 17.09 -11.48 -10.22
C GLN A 322 16.38 -12.00 -11.48
N PHE A 323 15.05 -11.99 -11.49
CA PHE A 323 14.25 -12.54 -12.58
C PHE A 323 13.61 -11.46 -13.46
N ILE A 324 13.60 -10.20 -13.03
CA ILE A 324 13.04 -9.07 -13.79
C ILE A 324 14.08 -8.58 -14.80
N PRO A 325 13.75 -8.53 -16.11
CA PRO A 325 14.75 -8.23 -17.16
C PRO A 325 15.39 -6.84 -17.05
N ASP A 326 14.59 -5.81 -16.74
CA ASP A 326 15.07 -4.42 -16.61
C ASP A 326 14.67 -3.88 -15.24
N VAL A 327 15.54 -4.08 -14.25
CA VAL A 327 15.29 -3.71 -12.85
C VAL A 327 16.42 -2.89 -12.26
N GLU A 328 16.06 -1.82 -11.58
CA GLU A 328 16.91 -1.11 -10.63
C GLU A 328 16.48 -1.49 -9.22
N LEU A 329 17.34 -2.16 -8.46
CA LEU A 329 17.13 -2.46 -7.05
C LEU A 329 17.85 -1.41 -6.19
N LEU A 330 17.09 -0.62 -5.43
CA LEU A 330 17.61 0.46 -4.62
C LEU A 330 17.03 0.38 -3.19
N GLN A 331 17.78 -0.15 -2.25
CA GLN A 331 17.31 -0.25 -0.86
C GLN A 331 17.16 1.13 -0.22
N ILE A 332 16.07 1.31 0.55
CA ILE A 332 15.84 2.50 1.38
C ILE A 332 16.68 2.33 2.65
N PRO A 333 17.73 3.17 2.88
CA PRO A 333 18.65 3.00 4.00
C PRO A 333 18.06 3.60 5.28
N THR A 334 17.18 2.87 5.95
CA THR A 334 16.40 3.38 7.08
C THR A 334 16.22 2.38 8.19
N VAL A 335 16.01 2.87 9.40
CA VAL A 335 15.58 2.05 10.56
C VAL A 335 14.07 2.09 10.77
N TRP A 336 13.32 2.81 9.92
CA TRP A 336 11.87 2.95 10.05
C TRP A 336 11.08 1.71 9.60
N GLY A 337 11.76 0.67 9.09
CA GLY A 337 11.10 -0.56 8.65
C GLY A 337 10.09 -0.31 7.54
N HIS A 338 8.91 -0.90 7.63
CA HIS A 338 7.83 -0.70 6.68
C HIS A 338 7.31 0.75 6.66
N SER A 339 7.36 1.42 7.81
CA SER A 339 6.91 2.82 7.96
C SER A 339 7.71 3.82 7.12
N ALA A 340 8.86 3.42 6.56
CA ALA A 340 9.63 4.22 5.60
C ALA A 340 8.80 4.66 4.39
N GLY A 341 7.84 3.83 3.96
CA GLY A 341 6.97 4.10 2.81
C GLY A 341 5.76 4.98 3.10
N LEU A 342 5.50 5.33 4.36
CA LEU A 342 4.29 6.06 4.78
C LEU A 342 4.41 7.59 4.73
N GLY A 343 5.56 8.14 4.33
CA GLY A 343 5.75 9.59 4.30
C GLY A 343 5.94 10.26 5.66
N ILE A 344 6.25 9.51 6.71
CA ILE A 344 6.35 9.98 8.10
C ILE A 344 7.73 10.58 8.39
N ASN A 345 8.79 9.86 7.99
CA ASN A 345 10.17 10.30 8.21
C ASN A 345 10.64 11.20 7.07
N PRO A 346 11.05 12.46 7.34
CA PRO A 346 11.50 13.41 6.30
C PRO A 346 12.68 12.93 5.45
N GLU A 347 13.58 12.12 6.02
CA GLU A 347 14.73 11.55 5.30
C GLU A 347 14.26 10.52 4.27
N ASP A 348 13.34 9.62 4.65
CA ASP A 348 12.76 8.62 3.76
C ASP A 348 11.90 9.28 2.67
N VAL A 349 11.11 10.32 3.04
CA VAL A 349 10.35 11.14 2.07
C VAL A 349 11.28 11.74 1.02
N THR A 350 12.40 12.31 1.45
CA THR A 350 13.39 12.90 0.55
C THR A 350 14.01 11.85 -0.36
N PHE A 351 14.37 10.69 0.20
CA PHE A 351 14.95 9.58 -0.54
C PHE A 351 13.98 9.08 -1.62
N LEU A 352 12.73 8.75 -1.25
CA LEU A 352 11.71 8.25 -2.15
C LEU A 352 11.41 9.24 -3.28
N ASN A 353 11.17 10.52 -2.95
CA ASN A 353 10.93 11.55 -3.96
C ASN A 353 12.08 11.69 -4.95
N ASN A 354 13.33 11.65 -4.49
CA ASN A 354 14.49 11.77 -5.37
C ASN A 354 14.68 10.53 -6.25
N ALA A 355 14.54 9.33 -5.69
CA ALA A 355 14.69 8.07 -6.41
C ALA A 355 13.63 7.93 -7.51
N ILE A 356 12.35 8.11 -7.16
CA ILE A 356 11.22 8.00 -8.09
C ILE A 356 11.35 9.05 -9.20
N ARG A 357 11.63 10.33 -8.85
CA ARG A 357 11.81 11.40 -9.83
C ARG A 357 12.93 11.09 -10.81
N ARG A 358 14.08 10.63 -10.31
CA ARG A 358 15.23 10.25 -11.13
C ARG A 358 14.86 9.13 -12.09
N PHE A 359 14.21 8.09 -11.58
CA PHE A 359 13.83 6.92 -12.36
C PHE A 359 12.83 7.26 -13.47
N LEU A 360 11.81 8.07 -13.17
CA LEU A 360 10.79 8.49 -14.14
C LEU A 360 11.29 9.58 -15.13
N ALA A 361 12.45 10.19 -14.88
CA ALA A 361 13.03 11.17 -15.79
C ALA A 361 13.80 10.54 -16.97
N VAL A 362 14.11 9.26 -16.89
CA VAL A 362 14.78 8.51 -17.97
C VAL A 362 13.68 7.93 -18.86
N PRO A 363 13.72 8.17 -20.19
CA PRO A 363 12.77 7.61 -21.14
C PRO A 363 12.95 6.12 -21.33
#